data_d146cd652d1613c4a0dfba0b692d4430
#
_entry.id   d146cd652d1613c4a0dfba0b692d4430
#
_cell.length_a   1.000
_cell.length_b   1.000
_cell.length_c   1.000
_cell.angle_alpha   90.00
_cell.angle_beta   90.00
_cell.angle_gamma   90.00
#
_symmetry.space_group_name_H-M   'P 1'
#
loop_
_entity.id
_entity.type
_entity.pdbx_description
1 polymer ?
#
loop_
_entity_poly.entity_id
_entity_poly.type
_entity_poly.pdbx_seq_one_letter_code
_entity_poly.pdbx_strand_id
1 'polypeptide(L)'
;MEKQVKLVSDDGQSEFLIHLGDIISGSKKKWPESEYKKSADILRQSKVPTFVLIGDNEWNDLDDPAEGLRFWRKHFLHFDKQFKCGWTVQRQEARDENFAFVLKGVLLVGLNLTGGRIHDKAEWARRLQDDADWVKDSMTKWKKDVRACVVMAQAMPMKEHEPFFKSFTAHCKEFDKPVLYLHADGHVWQVQKKWRAPNLTRVQTDMMGTAPPVLVTVTDDATFLFDRRLKK
;
A
#
# COMPACT_ATOMS: atom_id res chain seq x y z
N MET A 1 -12.08 -6.81 -10.40
CA MET A 1 -11.12 -5.70 -10.65
C MET A 1 -11.67 -4.67 -11.64
N GLU A 2 -12.08 -5.00 -12.88
CA GLU A 2 -12.57 -4.03 -13.90
C GLU A 2 -13.65 -3.07 -13.40
N LYS A 3 -14.72 -3.59 -12.76
CA LYS A 3 -15.79 -2.76 -12.19
C LYS A 3 -15.28 -1.76 -11.15
N GLN A 4 -14.26 -2.12 -10.40
CA GLN A 4 -13.67 -1.28 -9.35
C GLN A 4 -12.79 -0.18 -9.96
N VAL A 5 -11.97 -0.52 -10.96
CA VAL A 5 -11.19 0.46 -11.73
C VAL A 5 -12.11 1.48 -12.39
N LYS A 6 -13.21 1.00 -13.02
CA LYS A 6 -14.21 1.89 -13.62
C LYS A 6 -14.88 2.80 -12.59
N LEU A 7 -15.27 2.26 -11.42
CA LEU A 7 -15.89 3.04 -10.35
C LEU A 7 -14.97 4.20 -9.90
N VAL A 8 -13.69 3.92 -9.64
CA VAL A 8 -12.72 4.95 -9.24
C VAL A 8 -12.46 5.95 -10.36
N SER A 9 -12.39 5.48 -11.62
CA SER A 9 -12.16 6.33 -12.79
C SER A 9 -13.29 7.33 -13.07
N ASP A 10 -14.51 6.98 -12.68
CA ASP A 10 -15.72 7.74 -13.02
C ASP A 10 -16.29 8.52 -11.81
N ASP A 11 -15.68 8.44 -10.62
CA ASP A 11 -16.21 9.07 -9.40
C ASP A 11 -15.98 10.58 -9.31
N GLY A 12 -15.07 11.12 -10.11
CA GLY A 12 -14.70 12.54 -10.13
C GLY A 12 -14.08 13.09 -8.85
N GLN A 13 -13.71 12.21 -7.90
CA GLN A 13 -13.19 12.58 -6.59
C GLN A 13 -11.81 11.98 -6.31
N SER A 14 -11.52 10.79 -6.86
CA SER A 14 -10.26 10.08 -6.62
C SER A 14 -9.09 10.76 -7.34
N GLU A 15 -8.09 11.18 -6.59
CA GLU A 15 -6.84 11.75 -7.12
C GLU A 15 -5.94 10.66 -7.72
N PHE A 16 -6.01 9.46 -7.17
CA PHE A 16 -5.27 8.28 -7.61
C PHE A 16 -5.95 7.01 -7.12
N LEU A 17 -5.60 5.88 -7.72
CA LEU A 17 -5.95 4.52 -7.28
C LEU A 17 -4.71 3.83 -6.71
N ILE A 18 -4.87 3.11 -5.61
CA ILE A 18 -3.83 2.19 -5.12
C ILE A 18 -4.40 0.80 -4.92
N HIS A 19 -3.71 -0.21 -5.45
CA HIS A 19 -3.93 -1.62 -5.16
C HIS A 19 -2.98 -2.05 -4.03
N LEU A 20 -3.53 -2.52 -2.93
CA LEU A 20 -2.77 -2.82 -1.70
C LEU A 20 -2.13 -4.22 -1.68
N GLY A 21 -1.83 -4.80 -2.84
CA GLY A 21 -1.29 -6.17 -2.95
C GLY A 21 -2.38 -7.22 -3.15
N ASP A 22 -2.00 -8.50 -3.23
CA ASP A 22 -2.89 -9.63 -3.54
C ASP A 22 -3.62 -9.45 -4.87
N ILE A 23 -2.83 -9.07 -5.88
CA ILE A 23 -3.36 -8.78 -7.22
C ILE A 23 -3.77 -10.05 -7.98
N ILE A 24 -3.27 -11.18 -7.54
CA ILE A 24 -3.70 -12.52 -7.93
C ILE A 24 -4.23 -13.30 -6.73
N SER A 25 -4.97 -14.38 -7.00
CA SER A 25 -5.58 -15.19 -5.94
C SER A 25 -4.56 -16.04 -5.20
N GLY A 26 -4.66 -16.14 -3.87
CA GLY A 26 -3.89 -17.08 -3.02
C GLY A 26 -4.29 -18.55 -3.16
N SER A 27 -5.22 -18.88 -4.08
CA SER A 27 -5.74 -20.26 -4.24
C SER A 27 -4.75 -21.27 -4.84
N LYS A 28 -3.65 -20.77 -5.43
CA LYS A 28 -2.60 -21.62 -6.03
C LYS A 28 -1.23 -21.16 -5.57
N LYS A 29 -0.27 -22.09 -5.60
CA LYS A 29 1.13 -21.83 -5.24
C LYS A 29 2.03 -21.56 -6.47
N LYS A 30 1.46 -21.58 -7.66
CA LYS A 30 2.11 -21.22 -8.93
C LYS A 30 1.09 -20.56 -9.86
N TRP A 31 1.50 -19.44 -10.44
CA TRP A 31 0.70 -18.71 -11.41
C TRP A 31 1.51 -18.40 -12.66
N PRO A 32 0.93 -18.53 -13.87
CA PRO A 32 1.60 -18.12 -15.09
C PRO A 32 1.70 -16.59 -15.16
N GLU A 33 2.72 -16.09 -15.83
CA GLU A 33 2.93 -14.65 -16.05
C GLU A 33 1.72 -13.95 -16.68
N SER A 34 0.92 -14.69 -17.47
CA SER A 34 -0.28 -14.15 -18.12
C SER A 34 -1.31 -13.59 -17.13
N GLU A 35 -1.40 -14.12 -15.91
CA GLU A 35 -2.34 -13.59 -14.89
C GLU A 35 -1.86 -12.23 -14.36
N TYR A 36 -0.55 -12.04 -14.16
CA TYR A 36 0.03 -10.74 -13.82
C TYR A 36 -0.23 -9.72 -14.93
N LYS A 37 0.05 -10.12 -16.19
CA LYS A 37 -0.22 -9.28 -17.36
C LYS A 37 -1.68 -8.88 -17.46
N LYS A 38 -2.61 -9.83 -17.32
CA LYS A 38 -4.06 -9.58 -17.35
C LYS A 38 -4.49 -8.57 -16.30
N SER A 39 -4.01 -8.71 -15.08
CA SER A 39 -4.29 -7.78 -13.99
C SER A 39 -3.73 -6.38 -14.27
N ALA A 40 -2.50 -6.31 -14.81
CA ALA A 40 -1.90 -5.05 -15.23
C ALA A 40 -2.70 -4.38 -16.36
N ASP A 41 -3.15 -5.14 -17.35
CA ASP A 41 -3.96 -4.62 -18.48
C ASP A 41 -5.30 -4.03 -17.98
N ILE A 42 -5.91 -4.61 -16.95
CA ILE A 42 -7.12 -4.07 -16.33
C ILE A 42 -6.80 -2.74 -15.60
N LEU A 43 -5.73 -2.70 -14.80
CA LEU A 43 -5.35 -1.50 -14.06
C LEU A 43 -4.94 -0.34 -14.97
N ARG A 44 -4.37 -0.61 -16.14
CA ARG A 44 -4.04 0.40 -17.16
C ARG A 44 -5.26 1.15 -17.70
N GLN A 45 -6.46 0.60 -17.54
CA GLN A 45 -7.70 1.26 -17.95
C GLN A 45 -8.13 2.38 -17.00
N SER A 46 -7.44 2.54 -15.89
CA SER A 46 -7.70 3.64 -14.94
C SER A 46 -7.50 5.01 -15.60
N LYS A 47 -8.42 5.94 -15.32
CA LYS A 47 -8.32 7.34 -15.76
C LYS A 47 -7.51 8.20 -14.79
N VAL A 48 -7.17 7.66 -13.61
CA VAL A 48 -6.36 8.33 -12.59
C VAL A 48 -5.04 7.59 -12.40
N PRO A 49 -3.97 8.27 -11.95
CA PRO A 49 -2.70 7.62 -11.62
C PRO A 49 -2.92 6.42 -10.72
N THR A 50 -2.29 5.30 -11.06
CA THR A 50 -2.51 4.03 -10.35
C THR A 50 -1.19 3.51 -9.81
N PHE A 51 -1.20 3.14 -8.53
CA PHE A 51 -0.08 2.52 -7.83
C PHE A 51 -0.43 1.08 -7.47
N VAL A 52 0.57 0.22 -7.42
CA VAL A 52 0.40 -1.19 -7.06
C VAL A 52 1.45 -1.57 -6.03
N LEU A 53 0.99 -2.04 -4.87
CA LEU A 53 1.85 -2.67 -3.87
C LEU A 53 1.91 -4.17 -4.13
N ILE A 54 2.97 -4.79 -3.66
CA ILE A 54 3.14 -6.24 -3.74
C ILE A 54 2.42 -6.90 -2.55
N GLY A 55 1.77 -8.04 -2.81
CA GLY A 55 1.17 -8.90 -1.79
C GLY A 55 1.88 -10.24 -1.68
N ASP A 56 1.47 -11.05 -0.74
CA ASP A 56 2.05 -12.38 -0.52
C ASP A 56 1.58 -13.41 -1.55
N ASN A 57 0.36 -13.29 -2.05
CA ASN A 57 -0.20 -14.19 -3.06
C ASN A 57 0.59 -14.21 -4.38
N GLU A 58 1.15 -13.09 -4.78
CA GLU A 58 1.99 -12.97 -5.98
C GLU A 58 3.48 -13.12 -5.71
N TRP A 59 3.89 -13.34 -4.48
CA TRP A 59 5.29 -13.47 -4.09
C TRP A 59 5.56 -14.55 -3.04
N ASN A 60 5.46 -14.21 -1.72
CA ASN A 60 5.93 -15.05 -0.61
C ASN A 60 5.20 -16.38 -0.52
N ASP A 61 3.94 -16.44 -0.94
CA ASP A 61 3.12 -17.65 -0.85
C ASP A 61 3.30 -18.63 -2.01
N LEU A 62 4.06 -18.24 -3.02
CA LEU A 62 4.36 -19.11 -4.15
C LEU A 62 5.43 -20.13 -3.81
N ASP A 63 5.45 -21.23 -4.55
CA ASP A 63 6.51 -22.26 -4.43
C ASP A 63 7.85 -21.76 -4.96
N ASP A 64 7.81 -20.85 -5.97
CA ASP A 64 8.97 -20.10 -6.45
C ASP A 64 8.75 -18.60 -6.26
N PRO A 65 9.11 -18.05 -5.09
CA PRO A 65 8.95 -16.61 -4.83
C PRO A 65 9.83 -15.73 -5.72
N ALA A 66 10.98 -16.24 -6.20
CA ALA A 66 11.84 -15.47 -7.10
C ALA A 66 11.17 -15.27 -8.47
N GLU A 67 10.49 -16.31 -8.98
CA GLU A 67 9.71 -16.20 -10.22
C GLU A 67 8.53 -15.23 -10.04
N GLY A 68 7.80 -15.32 -8.93
CA GLY A 68 6.69 -14.42 -8.63
C GLY A 68 7.13 -12.95 -8.55
N LEU A 69 8.19 -12.67 -7.82
CA LEU A 69 8.74 -11.33 -7.72
C LEU A 69 9.20 -10.79 -9.09
N ARG A 70 9.82 -11.64 -9.92
CA ARG A 70 10.22 -11.29 -11.29
C ARG A 70 9.02 -10.89 -12.15
N PHE A 71 7.91 -11.64 -12.08
CA PHE A 71 6.68 -11.32 -12.80
C PHE A 71 6.05 -10.03 -12.26
N TRP A 72 5.98 -9.87 -10.93
CA TRP A 72 5.46 -8.65 -10.32
C TRP A 72 6.27 -7.42 -10.77
N ARG A 73 7.60 -7.47 -10.66
CA ARG A 73 8.49 -6.37 -11.09
C ARG A 73 8.31 -6.03 -12.57
N LYS A 74 8.16 -7.03 -13.42
CA LYS A 74 7.96 -6.82 -14.86
C LYS A 74 6.67 -6.06 -15.18
N HIS A 75 5.59 -6.32 -14.45
CA HIS A 75 4.27 -5.81 -14.79
C HIS A 75 3.81 -4.63 -13.92
N PHE A 76 4.31 -4.50 -12.69
CA PHE A 76 3.79 -3.54 -11.71
C PHE A 76 4.83 -2.60 -11.09
N LEU A 77 6.12 -2.90 -11.21
CA LEU A 77 7.14 -1.98 -10.70
C LEU A 77 7.02 -0.63 -11.42
N HIS A 78 6.95 0.45 -10.65
CA HIS A 78 6.74 1.82 -11.16
C HIS A 78 5.50 1.96 -12.06
N PHE A 79 4.42 1.29 -11.71
CA PHE A 79 3.19 1.27 -12.50
C PHE A 79 2.61 2.67 -12.71
N ASP A 80 2.80 3.57 -11.77
CA ASP A 80 2.43 5.00 -11.83
C ASP A 80 3.03 5.75 -13.03
N LYS A 81 4.20 5.33 -13.54
CA LYS A 81 4.86 5.97 -14.70
C LYS A 81 4.06 5.87 -16.00
N GLN A 82 3.05 5.02 -16.05
CA GLN A 82 2.15 4.89 -17.20
C GLN A 82 1.07 6.00 -17.24
N PHE A 83 0.99 6.81 -16.20
CA PHE A 83 0.01 7.88 -16.03
C PHE A 83 0.69 9.24 -15.93
N LYS A 84 -0.05 10.30 -16.27
CA LYS A 84 0.41 11.67 -15.96
C LYS A 84 0.16 11.96 -14.49
N CYS A 85 1.20 11.92 -13.69
CA CYS A 85 1.16 12.40 -12.31
C CYS A 85 1.53 13.88 -12.26
N GLY A 86 0.73 14.70 -11.58
CA GLY A 86 1.03 16.13 -11.34
C GLY A 86 2.03 16.35 -10.20
N TRP A 87 2.64 15.29 -9.68
CA TRP A 87 3.59 15.30 -8.55
C TRP A 87 4.77 14.35 -8.80
N THR A 88 5.88 14.60 -8.08
CA THR A 88 7.08 13.76 -8.16
C THR A 88 6.97 12.59 -7.20
N VAL A 89 7.14 11.37 -7.71
CA VAL A 89 7.20 10.13 -6.93
C VAL A 89 8.65 9.76 -6.69
N GLN A 90 9.03 9.66 -5.41
CA GLN A 90 10.35 9.21 -4.99
C GLN A 90 10.35 7.71 -4.76
N ARG A 91 11.51 7.07 -4.95
CA ARG A 91 11.74 5.65 -4.73
C ARG A 91 12.88 5.46 -3.73
N GLN A 92 12.78 4.41 -2.94
CA GLN A 92 13.88 4.01 -2.07
C GLN A 92 14.97 3.32 -2.92
N GLU A 93 16.22 3.72 -2.75
CA GLU A 93 17.32 3.13 -3.51
C GLU A 93 17.54 1.65 -3.17
N ALA A 94 17.49 1.31 -1.88
CA ALA A 94 17.68 -0.06 -1.40
C ALA A 94 16.50 -0.99 -1.76
N ARG A 95 15.29 -0.43 -1.94
CA ARG A 95 14.06 -1.18 -2.23
C ARG A 95 13.17 -0.38 -3.18
N ASP A 96 13.36 -0.61 -4.46
CA ASP A 96 12.76 0.14 -5.56
C ASP A 96 11.23 0.01 -5.67
N GLU A 97 10.66 -0.99 -4.99
CA GLU A 97 9.22 -1.16 -4.82
C GLU A 97 8.61 -0.09 -3.91
N ASN A 98 9.39 0.42 -2.94
CA ASN A 98 8.93 1.45 -2.02
C ASN A 98 8.89 2.81 -2.70
N PHE A 99 7.83 3.56 -2.42
CA PHE A 99 7.65 4.89 -2.97
C PHE A 99 7.11 5.88 -1.95
N ALA A 100 7.33 7.16 -2.20
CA ALA A 100 6.70 8.25 -1.45
C ALA A 100 6.46 9.47 -2.34
N PHE A 101 5.39 10.19 -2.07
CA PHE A 101 5.08 11.47 -2.70
C PHE A 101 4.22 12.35 -1.78
N VAL A 102 4.21 13.63 -2.06
CA VAL A 102 3.33 14.59 -1.37
C VAL A 102 2.23 15.02 -2.33
N LEU A 103 1.00 14.92 -1.88
CA LEU A 103 -0.18 15.37 -2.62
C LEU A 103 -1.05 16.21 -1.71
N LYS A 104 -1.31 17.46 -2.11
CA LYS A 104 -2.18 18.41 -1.38
C LYS A 104 -1.88 18.46 0.13
N GLY A 105 -0.59 18.51 0.50
CA GLY A 105 -0.13 18.59 1.89
C GLY A 105 -0.30 17.29 2.70
N VAL A 106 -0.41 16.14 2.03
CA VAL A 106 -0.41 14.81 2.65
C VAL A 106 0.76 14.00 2.12
N LEU A 107 1.56 13.41 3.01
CA LEU A 107 2.59 12.46 2.66
C LEU A 107 1.98 11.08 2.43
N LEU A 108 2.21 10.50 1.27
CA LEU A 108 1.79 9.14 0.88
C LEU A 108 3.04 8.27 0.78
N VAL A 109 3.06 7.15 1.50
CA VAL A 109 4.19 6.19 1.50
C VAL A 109 3.65 4.80 1.19
N GLY A 110 4.15 4.18 0.13
CA GLY A 110 3.86 2.78 -0.22
C GLY A 110 5.05 1.89 0.12
N LEU A 111 4.78 0.73 0.73
CA LEU A 111 5.80 -0.18 1.24
C LEU A 111 5.67 -1.58 0.63
N ASN A 112 6.81 -2.21 0.40
CA ASN A 112 6.91 -3.65 0.16
C ASN A 112 6.87 -4.41 1.51
N LEU A 113 5.86 -4.14 2.32
CA LEU A 113 5.60 -4.85 3.58
C LEU A 113 4.49 -5.87 3.32
N THR A 114 4.86 -7.13 3.13
CA THR A 114 3.96 -8.23 2.80
C THR A 114 3.84 -9.24 3.92
N GLY A 115 2.73 -9.95 3.97
CA GLY A 115 2.51 -11.14 4.78
C GLY A 115 3.16 -12.40 4.19
N GLY A 116 2.52 -13.55 4.44
CA GLY A 116 2.86 -14.84 3.84
C GLY A 116 4.07 -15.55 4.44
N ARG A 117 4.63 -16.48 3.67
CA ARG A 117 5.70 -17.36 4.11
C ARG A 117 7.06 -16.65 4.17
N ILE A 118 7.88 -16.99 5.14
CA ILE A 118 9.26 -16.51 5.27
C ILE A 118 10.20 -17.55 4.65
N HIS A 119 10.63 -17.33 3.41
CA HIS A 119 11.56 -18.21 2.71
C HIS A 119 13.02 -17.92 3.09
N ASP A 120 13.37 -16.65 3.24
CA ASP A 120 14.69 -16.17 3.66
C ASP A 120 14.54 -15.20 4.85
N LYS A 121 15.00 -15.66 6.02
CA LYS A 121 14.94 -14.85 7.26
C LYS A 121 15.80 -13.58 7.18
N ALA A 122 16.91 -13.62 6.44
CA ALA A 122 17.79 -12.46 6.31
C ALA A 122 17.18 -11.42 5.39
N GLU A 123 16.56 -11.84 4.27
CA GLU A 123 15.77 -10.95 3.40
C GLU A 123 14.62 -10.33 4.17
N TRP A 124 13.83 -11.14 4.89
CA TRP A 124 12.70 -10.68 5.68
C TRP A 124 13.12 -9.59 6.69
N ALA A 125 14.16 -9.86 7.48
CA ALA A 125 14.64 -8.91 8.49
C ALA A 125 15.14 -7.61 7.83
N ARG A 126 15.88 -7.71 6.72
CA ARG A 126 16.39 -6.57 5.97
C ARG A 126 15.25 -5.75 5.37
N ARG A 127 14.24 -6.39 4.80
CA ARG A 127 13.06 -5.71 4.23
C ARG A 127 12.31 -4.92 5.29
N LEU A 128 12.06 -5.51 6.46
CA LEU A 128 11.40 -4.79 7.57
C LEU A 128 12.20 -3.55 8.02
N GLN A 129 13.54 -3.63 7.99
CA GLN A 129 14.41 -2.50 8.32
C GLN A 129 14.38 -1.44 7.21
N ASP A 130 14.52 -1.84 5.94
CA ASP A 130 14.45 -0.94 4.79
C ASP A 130 13.11 -0.16 4.77
N ASP A 131 11.99 -0.86 5.02
CA ASP A 131 10.67 -0.25 5.10
C ASP A 131 10.56 0.76 6.25
N ALA A 132 11.10 0.42 7.43
CA ALA A 132 11.09 1.31 8.59
C ALA A 132 11.93 2.56 8.35
N ASP A 133 13.11 2.41 7.76
CA ASP A 133 14.01 3.50 7.41
C ASP A 133 13.38 4.42 6.36
N TRP A 134 12.72 3.84 5.34
CA TRP A 134 12.02 4.63 4.32
C TRP A 134 10.90 5.50 4.90
N VAL A 135 10.10 4.95 5.81
CA VAL A 135 9.06 5.73 6.51
C VAL A 135 9.68 6.86 7.33
N LYS A 136 10.75 6.56 8.11
CA LYS A 136 11.47 7.54 8.91
C LYS A 136 11.99 8.69 8.05
N ASP A 137 12.72 8.36 7.00
CA ASP A 137 13.36 9.34 6.11
C ASP A 137 12.31 10.21 5.41
N SER A 138 11.23 9.57 4.92
CA SER A 138 10.11 10.28 4.31
C SER A 138 9.43 11.22 5.30
N MET A 139 9.08 10.75 6.49
CA MET A 139 8.47 11.59 7.53
C MET A 139 9.37 12.75 7.93
N THR A 140 10.67 12.49 8.12
CA THR A 140 11.66 13.52 8.49
C THR A 140 11.77 14.59 7.41
N LYS A 141 11.90 14.16 6.16
CA LYS A 141 12.07 15.03 5.00
C LYS A 141 10.90 16.00 4.81
N TRP A 142 9.68 15.51 4.90
CA TRP A 142 8.48 16.30 4.61
C TRP A 142 7.71 16.77 5.83
N LYS A 143 8.22 16.54 7.05
CA LYS A 143 7.50 16.91 8.27
C LYS A 143 6.96 18.34 8.28
N LYS A 144 7.73 19.31 7.73
CA LYS A 144 7.33 20.73 7.73
C LYS A 144 6.27 21.07 6.68
N ASP A 145 6.20 20.29 5.60
CA ASP A 145 5.44 20.61 4.39
C ASP A 145 4.07 19.91 4.33
N VAL A 146 3.82 18.98 5.27
CA VAL A 146 2.59 18.17 5.24
C VAL A 146 1.83 18.25 6.55
N ARG A 147 0.51 18.03 6.49
CA ARG A 147 -0.38 18.00 7.68
C ARG A 147 -0.67 16.60 8.20
N ALA A 148 -0.51 15.56 7.35
CA ALA A 148 -0.76 14.16 7.70
C ALA A 148 0.13 13.23 6.89
N CYS A 149 0.21 11.96 7.30
CA CYS A 149 0.88 10.89 6.54
C CYS A 149 -0.05 9.68 6.39
N VAL A 150 -0.04 9.06 5.21
CA VAL A 150 -0.71 7.78 4.93
C VAL A 150 0.37 6.79 4.51
N VAL A 151 0.57 5.76 5.32
CA VAL A 151 1.47 4.63 5.03
C VAL A 151 0.63 3.45 4.57
N MET A 152 0.94 2.91 3.41
CA MET A 152 0.15 1.88 2.73
C MET A 152 1.00 0.63 2.50
N ALA A 153 0.45 -0.55 2.82
CA ALA A 153 1.09 -1.84 2.64
C ALA A 153 0.05 -2.95 2.43
N GLN A 154 0.51 -4.15 2.09
CA GLN A 154 -0.38 -5.31 2.08
C GLN A 154 -0.55 -5.88 3.48
N ALA A 155 0.53 -6.05 4.25
CA ALA A 155 0.56 -6.86 5.45
C ALA A 155 -0.40 -6.46 6.56
N MET A 156 -1.19 -7.40 7.02
CA MET A 156 -1.83 -7.35 8.33
C MET A 156 -0.74 -7.46 9.42
N PRO A 157 -0.80 -6.64 10.49
CA PRO A 157 0.17 -6.73 11.58
C PRO A 157 0.16 -8.10 12.26
N MET A 158 1.27 -8.83 12.14
CA MET A 158 1.52 -10.12 12.80
C MET A 158 2.81 -10.03 13.63
N LYS A 159 3.09 -11.08 14.43
CA LYS A 159 4.28 -11.17 15.28
C LYS A 159 5.59 -11.00 14.49
N GLU A 160 5.63 -11.55 13.30
CA GLU A 160 6.78 -11.53 12.40
C GLU A 160 7.12 -10.12 11.90
N HIS A 161 6.13 -9.22 11.87
CA HIS A 161 6.28 -7.81 11.50
C HIS A 161 6.62 -6.88 12.68
N GLU A 162 6.70 -7.41 13.91
CA GLU A 162 6.90 -6.57 15.11
C GLU A 162 8.16 -5.69 15.05
N PRO A 163 9.30 -6.09 14.46
CA PRO A 163 10.45 -5.20 14.32
C PRO A 163 10.12 -3.91 13.54
N PHE A 164 9.38 -4.03 12.43
CA PHE A 164 8.89 -2.88 11.67
C PHE A 164 7.93 -2.02 12.50
N PHE A 165 6.87 -2.63 13.07
CA PHE A 165 5.83 -1.88 13.78
C PHE A 165 6.34 -1.19 15.04
N LYS A 166 7.35 -1.74 15.72
CA LYS A 166 8.03 -1.09 16.85
C LYS A 166 8.70 0.22 16.40
N SER A 167 9.49 0.15 15.33
CA SER A 167 10.18 1.32 14.76
C SER A 167 9.18 2.32 14.19
N PHE A 168 8.21 1.86 13.39
CA PHE A 168 7.14 2.68 12.84
C PHE A 168 6.35 3.45 13.90
N THR A 169 6.02 2.78 15.01
CA THR A 169 5.33 3.43 16.14
C THR A 169 6.14 4.58 16.74
N ALA A 170 7.46 4.41 16.89
CA ALA A 170 8.35 5.46 17.35
C ALA A 170 8.37 6.65 16.37
N HIS A 171 8.51 6.37 15.08
CA HIS A 171 8.50 7.41 14.03
C HIS A 171 7.17 8.16 13.96
N CYS A 172 6.03 7.49 14.17
CA CYS A 172 4.74 8.16 14.26
C CYS A 172 4.69 9.15 15.40
N LYS A 173 5.20 8.79 16.59
CA LYS A 173 5.26 9.69 17.75
C LYS A 173 6.15 10.91 17.49
N GLU A 174 7.32 10.70 16.88
CA GLU A 174 8.25 11.78 16.51
C GLU A 174 7.67 12.70 15.42
N PHE A 175 6.92 12.14 14.49
CA PHE A 175 6.26 12.90 13.43
C PHE A 175 5.23 13.89 14.00
N ASP A 176 4.53 13.51 15.06
CA ASP A 176 3.61 14.33 15.84
C ASP A 176 2.47 14.98 15.03
N LYS A 177 2.06 14.32 13.95
CA LYS A 177 0.91 14.66 13.12
C LYS A 177 0.09 13.40 12.86
N PRO A 178 -1.20 13.49 12.46
CA PRO A 178 -2.00 12.33 12.17
C PRO A 178 -1.35 11.39 11.14
N VAL A 179 -1.31 10.09 11.48
CA VAL A 179 -0.79 9.03 10.62
C VAL A 179 -1.88 7.98 10.42
N LEU A 180 -2.06 7.55 9.18
CA LEU A 180 -2.89 6.41 8.82
C LEU A 180 -1.99 5.26 8.35
N TYR A 181 -2.13 4.07 8.93
CA TYR A 181 -1.65 2.81 8.35
C TYR A 181 -2.83 2.11 7.67
N LEU A 182 -2.81 2.10 6.34
CA LEU A 182 -3.84 1.50 5.51
C LEU A 182 -3.31 0.21 4.90
N HIS A 183 -4.00 -0.91 5.14
CA HIS A 183 -3.54 -2.21 4.65
C HIS A 183 -4.67 -3.15 4.24
N ALA A 184 -4.31 -4.22 3.52
CA ALA A 184 -5.19 -5.30 3.10
C ALA A 184 -5.01 -6.56 3.97
N ASP A 185 -4.87 -7.73 3.35
CA ASP A 185 -4.58 -9.07 3.84
C ASP A 185 -5.67 -9.69 4.76
N GLY A 186 -6.09 -9.02 5.82
CA GLY A 186 -7.07 -9.57 6.77
C GLY A 186 -8.53 -9.64 6.27
N HIS A 187 -8.84 -9.13 5.08
CA HIS A 187 -10.09 -9.28 4.33
C HIS A 187 -11.38 -8.77 4.99
N VAL A 188 -11.30 -8.13 6.16
CA VAL A 188 -12.44 -7.63 6.93
C VAL A 188 -12.21 -6.17 7.28
N TRP A 189 -13.19 -5.32 7.00
CA TRP A 189 -13.13 -3.90 7.36
C TRP A 189 -12.92 -3.70 8.86
N GLN A 190 -11.87 -2.99 9.21
CA GLN A 190 -11.57 -2.64 10.59
C GLN A 190 -10.93 -1.25 10.68
N VAL A 191 -11.35 -0.46 11.66
CA VAL A 191 -10.74 0.84 12.00
C VAL A 191 -10.33 0.83 13.46
N GLN A 192 -9.05 1.10 13.75
CA GLN A 192 -8.49 1.19 15.09
C GLN A 192 -7.84 2.56 15.27
N LYS A 193 -8.51 3.46 15.97
CA LYS A 193 -7.95 4.78 16.35
C LYS A 193 -6.97 4.62 17.52
N LYS A 194 -5.94 5.48 17.56
CA LYS A 194 -4.88 5.46 18.57
C LYS A 194 -4.18 4.10 18.69
N TRP A 195 -4.05 3.39 17.56
CA TRP A 195 -3.39 2.11 17.52
C TRP A 195 -1.89 2.28 17.70
N ARG A 196 -1.30 1.69 18.78
CA ARG A 196 0.13 1.77 19.16
C ARG A 196 0.67 3.20 19.47
N ALA A 197 0.06 4.26 18.96
CA ALA A 197 0.44 5.65 19.22
C ALA A 197 -0.80 6.56 19.21
N PRO A 198 -0.81 7.68 19.97
CA PRO A 198 -1.99 8.56 20.05
C PRO A 198 -2.43 9.14 18.71
N ASN A 199 -1.48 9.37 17.80
CA ASN A 199 -1.68 9.97 16.48
C ASN A 199 -1.78 8.94 15.33
N LEU A 200 -1.74 7.62 15.63
CA LEU A 200 -1.77 6.56 14.63
C LEU A 200 -3.15 5.90 14.56
N THR A 201 -3.75 5.93 13.38
CA THR A 201 -4.96 5.15 13.04
C THR A 201 -4.55 3.99 12.13
N ARG A 202 -5.04 2.79 12.41
CA ARG A 202 -4.92 1.61 11.55
C ARG A 202 -6.24 1.34 10.87
N VAL A 203 -6.22 1.08 9.57
CA VAL A 203 -7.38 0.65 8.78
C VAL A 203 -7.03 -0.57 7.96
N GLN A 204 -7.83 -1.60 8.10
CA GLN A 204 -7.82 -2.81 7.27
C GLN A 204 -8.99 -2.74 6.30
N THR A 205 -8.72 -3.00 5.02
CA THR A 205 -9.74 -2.97 3.97
C THR A 205 -10.47 -4.30 3.85
N ASP A 206 -11.67 -4.27 3.25
CA ASP A 206 -12.38 -5.47 2.83
C ASP A 206 -11.62 -6.19 1.70
N MET A 207 -11.92 -7.47 1.52
CA MET A 207 -11.42 -8.26 0.39
C MET A 207 -11.97 -7.72 -0.94
N MET A 208 -11.11 -7.64 -1.94
CA MET A 208 -11.52 -7.25 -3.29
C MET A 208 -12.63 -8.18 -3.82
N GLY A 209 -13.70 -7.60 -4.34
CA GLY A 209 -14.85 -8.32 -4.86
C GLY A 209 -16.00 -8.51 -3.86
N THR A 210 -15.76 -8.39 -2.55
CA THR A 210 -16.81 -8.41 -1.52
C THR A 210 -17.33 -7.01 -1.22
N ALA A 211 -16.52 -5.98 -1.42
CA ALA A 211 -16.91 -4.58 -1.24
C ALA A 211 -16.33 -3.70 -2.37
N PRO A 212 -16.90 -2.51 -2.61
CA PRO A 212 -16.30 -1.50 -3.47
C PRO A 212 -14.96 -0.99 -2.91
N PRO A 213 -14.10 -0.36 -3.75
CA PRO A 213 -12.91 0.34 -3.28
C PRO A 213 -13.29 1.44 -2.28
N VAL A 214 -12.61 1.47 -1.14
CA VAL A 214 -12.80 2.54 -0.17
C VAL A 214 -12.23 3.85 -0.69
N LEU A 215 -12.98 4.96 -0.58
CA LEU A 215 -12.44 6.30 -0.75
C LEU A 215 -11.93 6.81 0.60
N VAL A 216 -10.64 7.12 0.65
CA VAL A 216 -10.00 7.74 1.81
C VAL A 216 -9.82 9.23 1.53
N THR A 217 -10.44 10.07 2.33
CA THR A 217 -10.27 11.53 2.25
C THR A 217 -9.48 12.03 3.45
N VAL A 218 -8.46 12.83 3.20
CA VAL A 218 -7.71 13.55 4.24
C VAL A 218 -8.14 15.01 4.19
N THR A 219 -8.90 15.43 5.18
CA THR A 219 -9.44 16.80 5.27
C THR A 219 -8.35 17.84 5.57
N ASP A 220 -8.68 19.13 5.49
CA ASP A 220 -7.72 20.21 5.74
C ASP A 220 -7.28 20.26 7.22
N ASP A 221 -8.12 19.81 8.15
CA ASP A 221 -7.79 19.62 9.57
C ASP A 221 -7.10 18.28 9.86
N ALA A 222 -6.63 17.58 8.82
CA ALA A 222 -5.94 16.30 8.88
C ALA A 222 -6.77 15.13 9.46
N THR A 223 -8.10 15.19 9.38
CA THR A 223 -8.98 14.08 9.72
C THR A 223 -9.05 13.06 8.57
N PHE A 224 -9.01 11.76 8.91
CA PHE A 224 -9.22 10.68 7.93
C PHE A 224 -10.68 10.28 7.88
N LEU A 225 -11.30 10.43 6.70
CA LEU A 225 -12.67 9.98 6.42
C LEU A 225 -12.64 8.78 5.48
N PHE A 226 -13.54 7.82 5.69
CA PHE A 226 -13.60 6.57 4.95
C PHE A 226 -15.00 6.37 4.39
N ASP A 227 -15.14 6.45 3.07
CA ASP A 227 -16.37 6.05 2.40
C ASP A 227 -16.17 4.67 1.75
N ARG A 228 -16.82 3.65 2.30
CA ARG A 228 -16.79 2.28 1.78
C ARG A 228 -17.68 2.08 0.55
N ARG A 229 -18.43 3.11 0.12
CA ARG A 229 -19.29 3.06 -1.07
C ARG A 229 -20.27 1.87 -1.06
N LEU A 230 -20.64 1.41 0.12
CA LEU A 230 -21.64 0.34 0.26
C LEU A 230 -23.00 0.89 -0.11
N LYS A 231 -23.76 0.14 -0.93
CA LYS A 231 -25.17 0.49 -1.20
C LYS A 231 -25.93 0.40 0.11
N LYS A 232 -26.73 1.44 0.38
CA LYS A 232 -27.72 1.43 1.45
C LYS A 232 -28.86 0.48 1.11
#